data_3c0e48d0c010948984735ef1e9c78c78
#
_entry.id   3c0e48d0c010948984735ef1e9c78c78
#
_cell.length_a   1.000
_cell.length_b   1.000
_cell.length_c   1.000
_cell.angle_alpha   90.00
_cell.angle_beta   90.00
_cell.angle_gamma   90.00
#
_symmetry.space_group_name_H-M   'P 1'
#
loop_
_entity.id
_entity.type
_entity.pdbx_description
1 polymer ?
#
loop_
_entity_poly.entity_id
_entity_poly.type
_entity_poly.pdbx_seq_one_letter_code
_entity_poly.pdbx_strand_id
1 'polypeptide(L)'
;GTLVMVDGIPMNLKNYNSLDGIPVEMIEKVEIIKGAAGTLYGSEAMGGVVNIITKKPGQAKQGISLKGTVGNYYKDFGVTYAGDRLLVSLSKEYSDDYTRANDFPRGSSIDWWIGKGQKNRAAVAGKLTDELSFNFMFQDGTITRGGIKTGRRPVKYDYTYQDRRITTGLYYQGKDNGVKATLGYNYRQADGWDHVKNARISASADLESYIADVQKEWKLGERDTLITGYSFKREDYTSLVKSSNKAHRMNNALYLSWDHAFNDRFSTTVGLRGEVIDDPFDDQRIINPQFQTLYKINDTTSWYINVGRAFQMPTVDAYFNNKAAVGGLKPEKGWTYETGVKKLIGDKSSLKFAVYHMDFDNKLGWSDKDPLTGLQYACLLYTSDAA
;
A
#
# COMPACT_ATOMS: atom_id res chain seq x y z
N GLY A 1 -5.89 1.78 7.88
CA GLY A 1 -5.22 1.33 6.66
C GLY A 1 -3.74 1.07 6.89
N THR A 2 -3.20 0.18 6.09
CA THR A 2 -1.76 -0.08 6.01
C THR A 2 -1.26 0.46 4.68
N LEU A 3 -0.24 1.30 4.70
CA LEU A 3 0.40 1.80 3.50
C LEU A 3 1.35 0.74 2.93
N VAL A 4 1.18 0.37 1.68
CA VAL A 4 2.09 -0.51 0.96
C VAL A 4 2.87 0.31 -0.05
N MET A 5 4.18 0.13 -0.08
CA MET A 5 5.09 0.87 -0.95
C MET A 5 6.04 -0.08 -1.69
N VAL A 6 6.52 0.36 -2.83
CA VAL A 6 7.65 -0.26 -3.53
C VAL A 6 8.70 0.81 -3.73
N ASP A 7 9.87 0.62 -3.14
CA ASP A 7 10.98 1.59 -3.15
C ASP A 7 10.55 3.01 -2.75
N GLY A 8 9.61 3.12 -1.78
CA GLY A 8 9.06 4.40 -1.34
C GLY A 8 7.89 4.94 -2.16
N ILE A 9 7.50 4.31 -3.26
CA ILE A 9 6.34 4.69 -4.05
C ILE A 9 5.08 4.02 -3.50
N PRO A 10 4.06 4.76 -3.03
CA PRO A 10 2.80 4.19 -2.55
C PRO A 10 2.07 3.39 -3.62
N MET A 11 1.67 2.17 -3.28
CA MET A 11 0.94 1.25 -4.17
C MET A 11 -0.57 1.22 -3.91
N ASN A 12 -1.03 1.98 -2.90
CA ASN A 12 -2.44 2.02 -2.51
C ASN A 12 -3.24 2.83 -3.54
N LEU A 13 -3.82 2.14 -4.52
CA LEU A 13 -4.80 2.70 -5.43
C LEU A 13 -6.15 2.07 -5.12
N LYS A 14 -7.14 2.87 -4.70
CA LYS A 14 -8.51 2.43 -4.43
C LYS A 14 -8.63 1.34 -3.34
N ASN A 15 -7.99 1.51 -2.17
CA ASN A 15 -8.01 0.53 -1.06
C ASN A 15 -7.62 -0.91 -1.47
N TYR A 16 -6.96 -1.09 -2.60
CA TYR A 16 -6.59 -2.39 -3.11
C TYR A 16 -5.07 -2.50 -3.24
N ASN A 17 -4.48 -3.19 -2.29
CA ASN A 17 -3.04 -3.42 -2.20
C ASN A 17 -2.72 -4.80 -2.72
N SER A 18 -2.64 -4.98 -4.03
CA SER A 18 -2.16 -6.25 -4.56
C SER A 18 -0.67 -6.18 -4.85
N LEU A 19 0.07 -7.04 -4.20
CA LEU A 19 1.51 -7.23 -4.41
C LEU A 19 1.81 -8.18 -5.57
N ASP A 20 0.79 -8.74 -6.19
CA ASP A 20 0.91 -9.72 -7.28
C ASP A 20 1.67 -9.21 -8.51
N GLY A 21 1.74 -7.88 -8.67
CA GLY A 21 2.46 -7.24 -9.78
C GLY A 21 3.97 -7.23 -9.66
N ILE A 22 4.51 -7.57 -8.49
CA ILE A 22 5.94 -7.50 -8.22
C ILE A 22 6.54 -8.89 -8.42
N PRO A 23 7.44 -9.09 -9.38
CA PRO A 23 8.17 -10.35 -9.50
C PRO A 23 8.99 -10.61 -8.23
N VAL A 24 8.82 -11.77 -7.63
CA VAL A 24 9.52 -12.15 -6.38
C VAL A 24 11.04 -12.08 -6.56
N GLU A 25 11.52 -12.36 -7.75
CA GLU A 25 12.94 -12.30 -8.13
C GLU A 25 13.52 -10.89 -8.01
N MET A 26 12.66 -9.86 -8.11
CA MET A 26 13.04 -8.45 -7.97
C MET A 26 13.09 -7.98 -6.52
N ILE A 27 12.55 -8.74 -5.57
CA ILE A 27 12.49 -8.33 -4.16
C ILE A 27 13.82 -8.62 -3.48
N GLU A 28 14.39 -7.61 -2.84
CA GLU A 28 15.56 -7.74 -1.96
C GLU A 28 15.12 -8.03 -0.52
N LYS A 29 14.24 -7.19 0.02
CA LYS A 29 13.70 -7.31 1.38
C LYS A 29 12.34 -6.64 1.50
N VAL A 30 11.64 -6.97 2.57
CA VAL A 30 10.40 -6.31 2.98
C VAL A 30 10.63 -5.65 4.33
N GLU A 31 10.42 -4.35 4.41
CA GLU A 31 10.49 -3.57 5.64
C GLU A 31 9.08 -3.33 6.16
N ILE A 32 8.85 -3.66 7.43
CA ILE A 32 7.55 -3.48 8.09
C ILE A 32 7.72 -2.51 9.25
N ILE A 33 7.05 -1.37 9.16
CA ILE A 33 6.95 -0.38 10.23
C ILE A 33 5.56 -0.53 10.84
N LYS A 34 5.50 -0.91 12.12
CA LYS A 34 4.25 -1.09 12.85
C LYS A 34 3.85 0.21 13.56
N GLY A 35 2.55 0.41 13.72
CA GLY A 35 1.98 1.59 14.37
C GLY A 35 1.91 2.81 13.45
N ALA A 36 1.49 3.95 14.00
CA ALA A 36 1.31 5.18 13.24
C ALA A 36 2.65 5.70 12.71
N ALA A 37 2.82 5.67 11.40
CA ALA A 37 3.99 6.18 10.69
C ALA A 37 3.65 7.41 9.83
N GLY A 38 2.61 8.15 10.21
CA GLY A 38 2.05 9.26 9.42
C GLY A 38 3.02 10.42 9.20
N THR A 39 4.02 10.61 10.06
CA THR A 39 4.95 11.74 9.93
C THR A 39 5.82 11.63 8.69
N LEU A 40 6.46 10.51 8.46
CA LEU A 40 7.35 10.34 7.30
C LEU A 40 6.58 9.89 6.04
N TYR A 41 5.52 9.09 6.21
CA TYR A 41 4.86 8.40 5.09
C TYR A 41 3.49 8.97 4.72
N GLY A 42 2.92 9.89 5.56
CA GLY A 42 1.68 10.57 5.26
C GLY A 42 0.43 9.73 5.46
N SER A 43 -0.59 9.99 4.63
CA SER A 43 -1.88 9.29 4.68
C SER A 43 -1.75 7.79 4.47
N GLU A 44 -2.73 7.02 4.95
CA GLU A 44 -2.82 5.55 4.86
C GLU A 44 -1.86 4.77 5.77
N ALA A 45 -0.91 5.43 6.45
CA ALA A 45 0.04 4.80 7.36
C ALA A 45 -0.48 4.64 8.80
N MET A 46 -1.81 4.53 9.00
CA MET A 46 -2.43 4.39 10.33
C MET A 46 -2.07 3.06 11.00
N GLY A 47 -2.16 1.95 10.26
CA GLY A 47 -1.79 0.61 10.72
C GLY A 47 -0.31 0.29 10.53
N GLY A 48 0.45 1.22 9.97
CA GLY A 48 1.85 1.06 9.64
C GLY A 48 2.14 1.06 8.15
N VAL A 49 3.38 0.72 7.82
CA VAL A 49 3.91 0.71 6.44
C VAL A 49 4.54 -0.63 6.14
N VAL A 50 4.26 -1.16 4.96
CA VAL A 50 4.99 -2.28 4.35
C VAL A 50 5.71 -1.74 3.12
N ASN A 51 7.04 -1.62 3.19
CA ASN A 51 7.86 -1.15 2.08
C ASN A 51 8.65 -2.30 1.48
N ILE A 52 8.37 -2.61 0.23
CA ILE A 52 9.07 -3.62 -0.55
C ILE A 52 10.25 -2.94 -1.22
N ILE A 53 11.44 -3.38 -0.85
CA ILE A 53 12.69 -2.88 -1.44
C ILE A 53 13.08 -3.82 -2.57
N THR A 54 13.24 -3.26 -3.76
CA THR A 54 13.68 -4.02 -4.92
C THR A 54 15.20 -4.16 -4.99
N LYS A 55 15.68 -5.24 -5.58
CA LYS A 55 17.09 -5.46 -5.85
C LYS A 55 17.63 -4.37 -6.77
N LYS A 56 18.77 -3.83 -6.41
CA LYS A 56 19.49 -2.87 -7.26
C LYS A 56 20.49 -3.60 -8.15
N PRO A 57 20.69 -3.15 -9.41
CA PRO A 57 21.74 -3.68 -10.28
C PRO A 57 23.11 -3.66 -9.58
N GLY A 58 23.91 -4.71 -9.80
CA GLY A 58 25.22 -4.89 -9.15
C GLY A 58 25.18 -5.48 -7.74
N GLN A 59 24.01 -5.62 -7.10
CA GLN A 59 23.85 -6.26 -5.79
C GLN A 59 23.43 -7.74 -5.91
N ALA A 60 22.74 -8.11 -6.98
CA ALA A 60 22.39 -9.49 -7.25
C ALA A 60 23.56 -10.25 -7.90
N LYS A 61 23.59 -11.57 -7.71
CA LYS A 61 24.53 -12.44 -8.44
C LYS A 61 24.33 -12.25 -9.95
N GLN A 62 25.40 -11.84 -10.63
CA GLN A 62 25.34 -11.58 -12.07
C GLN A 62 25.04 -12.84 -12.86
N GLY A 63 24.36 -12.67 -13.98
CA GLY A 63 24.04 -13.73 -14.91
C GLY A 63 22.55 -13.82 -15.23
N ILE A 64 22.17 -14.94 -15.85
CA ILE A 64 20.80 -15.26 -16.19
C ILE A 64 20.30 -16.32 -15.24
N SER A 65 19.11 -16.12 -14.68
CA SER A 65 18.38 -17.11 -13.89
C SER A 65 17.06 -17.47 -14.55
N LEU A 66 16.73 -18.74 -14.53
CA LEU A 66 15.46 -19.27 -15.02
C LEU A 66 14.66 -19.79 -13.83
N LYS A 67 13.37 -19.53 -13.83
CA LYS A 67 12.41 -20.05 -12.85
C LYS A 67 11.34 -20.83 -13.58
N GLY A 68 10.97 -21.98 -13.04
CA GLY A 68 9.82 -22.76 -13.49
C GLY A 68 9.12 -23.36 -12.30
N THR A 69 7.83 -23.14 -12.19
CA THR A 69 6.95 -23.77 -11.20
C THR A 69 5.80 -24.43 -11.95
N VAL A 70 5.54 -25.69 -11.66
CA VAL A 70 4.44 -26.45 -12.26
C VAL A 70 3.68 -27.15 -11.15
N GLY A 71 2.40 -26.89 -11.09
CA GLY A 71 1.44 -27.53 -10.18
C GLY A 71 0.14 -27.87 -10.91
N ASN A 72 -0.78 -28.50 -10.19
CA ASN A 72 -2.06 -28.92 -10.78
C ASN A 72 -2.92 -27.77 -11.28
N TYR A 73 -2.89 -26.62 -10.56
CA TYR A 73 -3.72 -25.45 -10.85
C TYR A 73 -2.90 -24.20 -11.15
N TYR A 74 -1.58 -24.29 -11.15
CA TYR A 74 -0.69 -23.14 -11.23
C TYR A 74 0.59 -23.47 -11.99
N LYS A 75 0.96 -22.60 -12.91
CA LYS A 75 2.23 -22.67 -13.65
C LYS A 75 2.81 -21.26 -13.72
N ASP A 76 4.10 -21.13 -13.41
CA ASP A 76 4.82 -19.86 -13.47
C ASP A 76 6.19 -20.06 -14.08
N PHE A 77 6.52 -19.26 -15.10
CA PHE A 77 7.79 -19.29 -15.80
C PHE A 77 8.38 -17.90 -15.81
N GLY A 78 9.66 -17.80 -15.53
CA GLY A 78 10.34 -16.53 -15.52
C GLY A 78 11.79 -16.63 -15.96
N VAL A 79 12.29 -15.52 -16.50
CA VAL A 79 13.69 -15.29 -16.82
C VAL A 79 14.12 -13.96 -16.20
N THR A 80 15.27 -13.96 -15.52
CA THR A 80 15.85 -12.75 -14.93
C THR A 80 17.30 -12.64 -15.34
N TYR A 81 17.66 -11.51 -15.92
CA TYR A 81 19.03 -11.09 -16.17
C TYR A 81 19.46 -10.10 -15.09
N ALA A 82 20.61 -10.33 -14.48
CA ALA A 82 21.25 -9.45 -13.53
C ALA A 82 22.66 -9.07 -13.99
N GLY A 83 22.87 -7.79 -14.19
CA GLY A 83 24.16 -7.19 -14.52
C GLY A 83 24.54 -6.06 -13.55
N ASP A 84 25.66 -5.39 -13.79
CA ASP A 84 26.18 -4.33 -12.93
C ASP A 84 25.29 -3.08 -12.89
N ARG A 85 24.68 -2.74 -14.02
CA ARG A 85 23.88 -1.53 -14.18
C ARG A 85 22.42 -1.79 -14.55
N LEU A 86 22.07 -3.03 -14.86
CA LEU A 86 20.75 -3.39 -15.33
C LEU A 86 20.29 -4.71 -14.73
N LEU A 87 19.05 -4.76 -14.27
CA LEU A 87 18.32 -5.94 -13.84
C LEU A 87 17.02 -6.00 -14.62
N VAL A 88 16.73 -7.12 -15.29
CA VAL A 88 15.51 -7.32 -16.08
C VAL A 88 14.88 -8.63 -15.68
N SER A 89 13.58 -8.62 -15.39
CA SER A 89 12.81 -9.81 -15.09
C SER A 89 11.55 -9.87 -15.97
N LEU A 90 11.30 -11.00 -16.60
CA LEU A 90 10.09 -11.29 -17.35
C LEU A 90 9.49 -12.57 -16.79
N SER A 91 8.18 -12.58 -16.52
CA SER A 91 7.50 -13.79 -16.08
C SER A 91 6.08 -13.88 -16.61
N LYS A 92 5.62 -15.13 -16.72
CA LYS A 92 4.26 -15.46 -17.12
C LYS A 92 3.70 -16.55 -16.21
N GLU A 93 2.54 -16.24 -15.66
CA GLU A 93 1.79 -17.09 -14.76
C GLU A 93 0.49 -17.54 -15.43
N TYR A 94 0.13 -18.78 -15.21
CA TYR A 94 -1.15 -19.36 -15.59
C TYR A 94 -1.78 -20.00 -14.37
N SER A 95 -3.06 -19.80 -14.20
CA SER A 95 -3.91 -20.55 -13.26
C SER A 95 -5.01 -21.25 -14.03
N ASP A 96 -5.22 -22.54 -13.72
CA ASP A 96 -6.31 -23.34 -14.27
C ASP A 96 -7.56 -23.20 -13.41
N ASP A 97 -8.71 -23.67 -13.92
CA ASP A 97 -9.97 -23.70 -13.23
C ASP A 97 -9.85 -24.46 -11.91
N TYR A 98 -10.36 -23.83 -10.87
CA TYR A 98 -10.44 -24.48 -9.58
C TYR A 98 -11.82 -24.21 -8.95
N THR A 99 -12.57 -25.27 -8.78
CA THR A 99 -13.90 -25.21 -8.19
C THR A 99 -13.78 -25.54 -6.72
N ARG A 100 -14.16 -24.64 -5.84
CA ARG A 100 -14.45 -24.95 -4.44
C ARG A 100 -15.89 -25.45 -4.33
N ALA A 101 -16.07 -26.74 -4.35
CA ALA A 101 -17.31 -27.33 -3.89
C ALA A 101 -17.27 -27.38 -2.36
N ASN A 102 -18.26 -26.78 -1.69
CA ASN A 102 -18.63 -27.02 -0.30
C ASN A 102 -17.74 -26.52 0.85
N ASP A 103 -16.81 -25.58 0.65
CA ASP A 103 -16.02 -25.01 1.74
C ASP A 103 -16.66 -23.77 2.43
N PHE A 104 -17.92 -23.50 2.14
CA PHE A 104 -18.62 -22.38 2.80
C PHE A 104 -19.27 -22.84 4.11
N PRO A 105 -19.30 -21.96 5.15
CA PRO A 105 -20.02 -22.24 6.38
C PRO A 105 -21.45 -22.67 6.08
N ARG A 106 -21.98 -23.63 6.82
CA ARG A 106 -23.39 -24.05 6.72
C ARG A 106 -24.30 -22.82 6.71
N GLY A 107 -25.07 -22.64 5.62
CA GLY A 107 -25.93 -21.46 5.42
C GLY A 107 -25.50 -20.52 4.30
N SER A 108 -24.31 -20.68 3.72
CA SER A 108 -23.92 -19.96 2.51
C SER A 108 -24.73 -20.48 1.31
N SER A 109 -25.41 -19.57 0.62
CA SER A 109 -26.23 -19.90 -0.54
C SER A 109 -25.53 -19.62 -1.87
N ILE A 110 -24.19 -19.55 -1.89
CA ILE A 110 -23.44 -19.19 -3.07
C ILE A 110 -22.31 -20.20 -3.29
N ASP A 111 -22.32 -20.86 -4.44
CA ASP A 111 -21.21 -21.66 -4.92
C ASP A 111 -20.33 -20.79 -5.82
N TRP A 112 -19.07 -20.62 -5.46
CA TRP A 112 -18.12 -19.84 -6.23
C TRP A 112 -17.09 -20.74 -6.89
N TRP A 113 -16.67 -20.37 -8.11
CA TRP A 113 -15.49 -20.92 -8.73
C TRP A 113 -14.54 -19.81 -9.14
N ILE A 114 -13.24 -20.09 -9.13
CA ILE A 114 -12.20 -19.28 -9.75
C ILE A 114 -11.85 -20.02 -11.04
N GLY A 115 -12.06 -19.36 -12.15
CA GLY A 115 -11.74 -19.92 -13.45
C GLY A 115 -10.30 -19.63 -13.86
N LYS A 116 -10.05 -19.82 -15.14
CA LYS A 116 -8.71 -19.61 -15.73
C LYS A 116 -8.22 -18.19 -15.54
N GLY A 117 -6.92 -18.08 -15.27
CA GLY A 117 -6.23 -16.81 -15.19
C GLY A 117 -4.87 -16.85 -15.88
N GLN A 118 -4.39 -15.68 -16.26
CA GLN A 118 -3.03 -15.49 -16.69
C GLN A 118 -2.51 -14.13 -16.25
N LYS A 119 -1.21 -14.04 -16.00
CA LYS A 119 -0.54 -12.77 -15.71
C LYS A 119 0.81 -12.73 -16.44
N ASN A 120 1.05 -11.64 -17.13
CA ASN A 120 2.35 -11.31 -17.71
C ASN A 120 2.97 -10.22 -16.85
N ARG A 121 4.23 -10.35 -16.49
CA ARG A 121 4.97 -9.37 -15.72
C ARG A 121 6.28 -9.05 -16.39
N ALA A 122 6.64 -7.79 -16.38
CA ALA A 122 7.95 -7.31 -16.79
C ALA A 122 8.45 -6.31 -15.75
N ALA A 123 9.72 -6.41 -15.38
CA ALA A 123 10.34 -5.46 -14.48
C ALA A 123 11.75 -5.14 -14.93
N VAL A 124 12.12 -3.88 -14.82
CA VAL A 124 13.46 -3.38 -15.14
C VAL A 124 13.90 -2.48 -14.00
N ALA A 125 15.12 -2.66 -13.50
CA ALA A 125 15.77 -1.71 -12.62
C ALA A 125 17.14 -1.34 -13.20
N GLY A 126 17.51 -0.07 -13.14
CA GLY A 126 18.74 0.42 -13.73
C GLY A 126 19.45 1.48 -12.90
N LYS A 127 20.78 1.51 -13.00
CA LYS A 127 21.63 2.61 -12.52
C LYS A 127 22.03 3.48 -13.69
N LEU A 128 21.60 4.75 -13.70
CA LEU A 128 22.06 5.76 -14.64
C LEU A 128 23.42 6.32 -14.22
N THR A 129 23.54 6.65 -12.94
CA THR A 129 24.79 7.02 -12.27
C THR A 129 24.90 6.31 -10.92
N ASP A 130 25.93 6.57 -10.15
CA ASP A 130 26.05 6.05 -8.78
C ASP A 130 25.00 6.62 -7.82
N GLU A 131 24.44 7.80 -8.14
CA GLU A 131 23.45 8.49 -7.34
C GLU A 131 22.03 8.43 -7.94
N LEU A 132 21.90 8.12 -9.23
CA LEU A 132 20.63 8.13 -9.96
C LEU A 132 20.29 6.73 -10.45
N SER A 133 19.13 6.24 -10.04
CA SER A 133 18.60 4.93 -10.44
C SER A 133 17.12 5.03 -10.80
N PHE A 134 16.63 4.03 -11.53
CA PHE A 134 15.22 3.93 -11.90
C PHE A 134 14.72 2.50 -11.75
N ASN A 135 13.41 2.36 -11.64
CA ASN A 135 12.71 1.11 -11.86
C ASN A 135 11.49 1.31 -12.78
N PHE A 136 11.09 0.23 -13.43
CA PHE A 136 9.85 0.12 -14.19
C PHE A 136 9.28 -1.27 -13.98
N MET A 137 8.01 -1.36 -13.64
CA MET A 137 7.27 -2.61 -13.48
C MET A 137 5.97 -2.52 -14.24
N PHE A 138 5.68 -3.59 -14.96
CA PHE A 138 4.45 -3.77 -15.74
C PHE A 138 3.82 -5.10 -15.39
N GLN A 139 2.52 -5.11 -15.23
CA GLN A 139 1.68 -6.30 -15.14
C GLN A 139 0.46 -6.14 -16.03
N ASP A 140 0.10 -7.20 -16.74
CA ASP A 140 -1.20 -7.36 -17.38
C ASP A 140 -1.71 -8.77 -17.08
N GLY A 141 -2.91 -8.85 -16.50
CA GLY A 141 -3.47 -10.11 -16.06
C GLY A 141 -4.97 -10.17 -16.23
N THR A 142 -5.46 -11.38 -16.47
CA THR A 142 -6.89 -11.69 -16.53
C THR A 142 -7.21 -12.85 -15.60
N ILE A 143 -8.39 -12.81 -15.00
CA ILE A 143 -8.93 -13.92 -14.22
C ILE A 143 -10.44 -13.98 -14.41
N THR A 144 -10.97 -15.19 -14.58
CA THR A 144 -12.41 -15.43 -14.59
C THR A 144 -12.88 -15.85 -13.20
N ARG A 145 -14.04 -15.41 -12.82
CA ARG A 145 -14.71 -15.80 -11.58
C ARG A 145 -16.19 -15.99 -11.84
N GLY A 146 -16.76 -17.01 -11.25
CA GLY A 146 -18.19 -17.23 -11.37
C GLY A 146 -18.78 -17.85 -10.13
N GLY A 147 -20.11 -17.99 -10.10
CA GLY A 147 -20.83 -18.58 -9.01
C GLY A 147 -22.30 -18.70 -9.29
N ILE A 148 -22.97 -19.53 -8.52
CA ILE A 148 -24.42 -19.67 -8.53
C ILE A 148 -24.92 -19.40 -7.11
N LYS A 149 -25.74 -18.37 -6.96
CA LYS A 149 -26.49 -18.17 -5.72
C LYS A 149 -27.70 -19.10 -5.76
N THR A 150 -27.71 -20.08 -4.85
CA THR A 150 -28.82 -21.00 -4.71
C THR A 150 -29.98 -20.35 -3.97
N GLY A 151 -31.25 -20.74 -4.26
CA GLY A 151 -32.45 -20.22 -3.63
C GLY A 151 -33.65 -20.38 -4.55
N ARG A 152 -34.81 -19.78 -4.17
CA ARG A 152 -36.05 -19.84 -5.00
C ARG A 152 -35.85 -19.26 -6.41
N ARG A 153 -34.92 -18.36 -6.60
CA ARG A 153 -34.49 -17.82 -7.89
C ARG A 153 -32.96 -17.86 -7.93
N PRO A 154 -32.37 -18.91 -8.50
CA PRO A 154 -30.92 -18.99 -8.63
C PRO A 154 -30.39 -17.85 -9.52
N VAL A 155 -29.31 -17.22 -9.10
CA VAL A 155 -28.65 -16.16 -9.85
C VAL A 155 -27.24 -16.63 -10.21
N LYS A 156 -26.96 -16.66 -11.51
CA LYS A 156 -25.62 -16.96 -12.01
C LYS A 156 -24.77 -15.68 -12.00
N TYR A 157 -23.53 -15.81 -11.61
CA TYR A 157 -22.49 -14.80 -11.73
C TYR A 157 -21.40 -15.35 -12.64
N ASP A 158 -20.93 -14.54 -13.58
CA ASP A 158 -19.90 -14.93 -14.54
C ASP A 158 -19.12 -13.67 -14.94
N TYR A 159 -17.91 -13.54 -14.43
CA TYR A 159 -17.11 -12.33 -14.54
C TYR A 159 -15.74 -12.64 -15.13
N THR A 160 -15.26 -11.75 -15.98
CA THR A 160 -13.84 -11.64 -16.33
C THR A 160 -13.31 -10.34 -15.74
N TYR A 161 -12.19 -10.41 -15.04
CA TYR A 161 -11.47 -9.26 -14.52
C TYR A 161 -10.14 -9.14 -15.24
N GLN A 162 -9.84 -7.96 -15.71
CA GLN A 162 -8.52 -7.56 -16.20
C GLN A 162 -7.92 -6.56 -15.23
N ASP A 163 -6.66 -6.77 -14.86
CA ASP A 163 -5.89 -5.89 -13.99
C ASP A 163 -4.55 -5.59 -14.68
N ARG A 164 -4.44 -4.36 -15.20
CA ARG A 164 -3.21 -3.84 -15.81
C ARG A 164 -2.59 -2.81 -14.88
N ARG A 165 -1.27 -2.89 -14.69
CA ARG A 165 -0.54 -1.99 -13.80
C ARG A 165 0.78 -1.56 -14.41
N ILE A 166 1.14 -0.33 -14.15
CA ILE A 166 2.46 0.24 -14.39
C ILE A 166 2.90 0.91 -13.10
N THR A 167 4.11 0.62 -12.66
CA THR A 167 4.76 1.36 -11.57
C THR A 167 6.16 1.71 -12.05
N THR A 168 6.51 2.98 -11.97
CA THR A 168 7.86 3.43 -12.34
C THR A 168 8.35 4.50 -11.37
N GLY A 169 9.64 4.50 -11.12
CA GLY A 169 10.30 5.46 -10.24
C GLY A 169 11.67 5.88 -10.76
N LEU A 170 12.00 7.13 -10.48
CA LEU A 170 13.33 7.69 -10.59
C LEU A 170 13.79 8.10 -9.20
N TYR A 171 14.98 7.66 -8.80
CA TYR A 171 15.51 7.81 -7.45
C TYR A 171 16.87 8.47 -7.51
N TYR A 172 16.99 9.60 -6.82
CA TYR A 172 18.27 10.26 -6.55
C TYR A 172 18.66 10.01 -5.08
N GLN A 173 19.88 9.60 -4.86
CA GLN A 173 20.47 9.48 -3.53
C GLN A 173 21.88 10.05 -3.54
N GLY A 174 22.00 11.30 -3.09
CA GLY A 174 23.30 11.99 -3.02
C GLY A 174 24.22 11.33 -2.00
N LYS A 175 25.48 11.13 -2.38
CA LYS A 175 26.48 10.45 -1.55
C LYS A 175 26.90 11.31 -0.35
N ASP A 176 27.10 12.61 -0.57
CA ASP A 176 27.72 13.52 0.41
C ASP A 176 26.82 14.66 0.87
N ASN A 177 25.71 14.89 0.18
CA ASN A 177 24.84 16.03 0.44
C ASN A 177 23.62 15.73 1.32
N GLY A 178 23.39 14.44 1.68
CA GLY A 178 22.27 13.97 2.48
C GLY A 178 20.88 14.10 1.79
N VAL A 179 20.86 14.40 0.48
CA VAL A 179 19.60 14.58 -0.28
C VAL A 179 19.14 13.27 -0.86
N LYS A 180 17.86 12.98 -0.69
CA LYS A 180 17.15 11.91 -1.40
C LYS A 180 15.95 12.51 -2.12
N ALA A 181 15.73 12.09 -3.37
CA ALA A 181 14.55 12.49 -4.12
C ALA A 181 13.97 11.28 -4.86
N THR A 182 12.65 11.23 -4.91
CA THR A 182 11.89 10.19 -5.60
C THR A 182 10.85 10.86 -6.49
N LEU A 183 10.82 10.48 -7.76
CA LEU A 183 9.71 10.74 -8.65
C LEU A 183 9.05 9.42 -9.01
N GLY A 184 7.76 9.30 -8.81
CA GLY A 184 7.01 8.07 -9.01
C GLY A 184 5.76 8.26 -9.85
N TYR A 185 5.42 7.24 -10.60
CA TYR A 185 4.15 7.13 -11.32
C TYR A 185 3.58 5.73 -11.16
N ASN A 186 2.29 5.65 -10.82
CA ASN A 186 1.51 4.43 -10.84
C ASN A 186 0.29 4.60 -11.73
N TYR A 187 0.02 3.58 -12.52
CA TYR A 187 -1.21 3.41 -13.28
C TYR A 187 -1.81 2.05 -12.95
N ARG A 188 -3.12 2.01 -12.80
CA ARG A 188 -3.87 0.79 -12.69
C ARG A 188 -5.18 0.90 -13.47
N GLN A 189 -5.40 -0.01 -14.39
CA GLN A 189 -6.70 -0.28 -14.98
C GLN A 189 -7.27 -1.54 -14.35
N ALA A 190 -8.37 -1.39 -13.62
CA ALA A 190 -9.17 -2.49 -13.12
C ALA A 190 -10.46 -2.55 -13.97
N ASP A 191 -10.55 -3.50 -14.89
CA ASP A 191 -11.72 -3.66 -15.75
C ASP A 191 -12.39 -5.01 -15.49
N GLY A 192 -13.69 -5.01 -15.32
CA GLY A 192 -14.49 -6.20 -15.10
C GLY A 192 -15.67 -6.26 -16.04
N TRP A 193 -15.94 -7.44 -16.59
CA TRP A 193 -17.08 -7.72 -17.46
C TRP A 193 -17.99 -8.77 -16.83
N ASP A 194 -19.26 -8.44 -16.72
CA ASP A 194 -20.34 -9.35 -16.29
C ASP A 194 -20.97 -9.99 -17.55
N HIS A 195 -20.65 -11.26 -17.78
CA HIS A 195 -21.15 -11.99 -18.97
C HIS A 195 -22.64 -12.32 -18.88
N VAL A 196 -23.20 -12.38 -17.68
CA VAL A 196 -24.65 -12.62 -17.51
C VAL A 196 -25.45 -11.40 -17.89
N LYS A 197 -24.97 -10.22 -17.51
CA LYS A 197 -25.63 -8.94 -17.82
C LYS A 197 -25.17 -8.33 -19.13
N ASN A 198 -24.13 -8.90 -19.75
CA ASN A 198 -23.44 -8.36 -20.91
C ASN A 198 -23.03 -6.88 -20.71
N ALA A 199 -22.43 -6.58 -19.57
CA ALA A 199 -22.11 -5.23 -19.18
C ALA A 199 -20.81 -5.16 -18.37
N ARG A 200 -20.17 -3.98 -18.42
CA ARG A 200 -19.01 -3.69 -17.58
C ARG A 200 -19.42 -3.59 -16.11
N ILE A 201 -18.60 -4.13 -15.22
CA ILE A 201 -18.84 -4.07 -13.76
C ILE A 201 -18.69 -2.62 -13.28
N SER A 202 -19.56 -2.19 -12.37
CA SER A 202 -19.62 -0.82 -11.86
C SER A 202 -18.31 -0.32 -11.19
N ALA A 203 -17.49 -1.26 -10.72
CA ALA A 203 -16.20 -0.97 -10.10
C ALA A 203 -15.04 -0.78 -11.10
N SER A 204 -15.27 -0.91 -12.41
CA SER A 204 -14.26 -0.76 -13.44
C SER A 204 -13.80 0.69 -13.54
N ALA A 205 -12.48 0.91 -13.41
CA ALA A 205 -11.89 2.24 -13.39
C ALA A 205 -10.42 2.24 -13.81
N ASP A 206 -9.99 3.38 -14.31
CA ASP A 206 -8.60 3.77 -14.42
C ASP A 206 -8.20 4.63 -13.23
N LEU A 207 -7.04 4.35 -12.67
CA LEU A 207 -6.44 5.02 -11.53
C LEU A 207 -5.01 5.38 -11.86
N GLU A 208 -4.65 6.62 -11.58
CA GLU A 208 -3.29 7.12 -11.76
C GLU A 208 -2.81 7.81 -10.50
N SER A 209 -1.51 7.74 -10.23
CA SER A 209 -0.91 8.60 -9.22
C SER A 209 0.48 9.07 -9.63
N TYR A 210 0.74 10.32 -9.35
CA TYR A 210 2.01 11.00 -9.55
C TYR A 210 2.56 11.38 -8.19
N ILE A 211 3.81 11.03 -7.93
CA ILE A 211 4.47 11.22 -6.65
C ILE A 211 5.78 11.97 -6.85
N ALA A 212 6.03 12.96 -6.01
CA ALA A 212 7.33 13.57 -5.87
C ALA A 212 7.64 13.70 -4.38
N ASP A 213 8.80 13.24 -3.96
CA ASP A 213 9.30 13.38 -2.58
C ASP A 213 10.75 13.83 -2.64
N VAL A 214 11.07 14.85 -1.86
CA VAL A 214 12.44 15.33 -1.68
C VAL A 214 12.70 15.50 -0.20
N GLN A 215 13.73 14.85 0.30
CA GLN A 215 14.15 14.97 1.68
C GLN A 215 15.63 15.28 1.80
N LYS A 216 15.99 15.95 2.86
CA LYS A 216 17.37 16.20 3.23
C LYS A 216 17.65 15.81 4.67
N GLU A 217 18.69 15.03 4.87
CA GLU A 217 19.25 14.71 6.16
C GLU A 217 20.37 15.73 6.52
N TRP A 218 20.22 16.32 7.71
CA TRP A 218 21.15 17.27 8.28
C TRP A 218 21.78 16.64 9.53
N LYS A 219 23.07 16.44 9.52
CA LYS A 219 23.83 16.06 10.73
C LYS A 219 24.20 17.33 11.46
N LEU A 220 23.50 17.64 12.56
CA LEU A 220 23.68 18.85 13.36
C LEU A 220 24.69 18.64 14.49
N GLY A 221 25.55 17.62 14.40
CA GLY A 221 26.53 17.22 15.36
C GLY A 221 26.62 15.69 15.47
N GLU A 222 27.26 15.20 16.52
CA GLU A 222 27.42 13.74 16.73
C GLU A 222 26.15 13.05 17.23
N ARG A 223 25.22 13.82 17.83
CA ARG A 223 24.03 13.30 18.53
C ARG A 223 22.71 13.76 17.95
N ASP A 224 22.74 14.62 16.96
CA ASP A 224 21.56 15.23 16.37
C ASP A 224 21.48 14.97 14.87
N THR A 225 20.38 14.39 14.45
CA THR A 225 20.05 14.24 13.03
C THR A 225 18.67 14.86 12.79
N LEU A 226 18.58 15.77 11.83
CA LEU A 226 17.33 16.36 11.39
C LEU A 226 17.06 15.92 9.96
N ILE A 227 15.88 15.38 9.71
CA ILE A 227 15.36 15.13 8.37
C ILE A 227 14.28 16.17 8.10
N THR A 228 14.37 16.86 6.97
CA THR A 228 13.33 17.76 6.47
C THR A 228 12.94 17.33 5.07
N GLY A 229 11.67 17.45 4.71
CA GLY A 229 11.25 17.07 3.38
C GLY A 229 9.93 17.68 2.95
N TYR A 230 9.71 17.58 1.64
CA TYR A 230 8.46 17.94 0.97
C TYR A 230 8.00 16.76 0.13
N SER A 231 6.72 16.46 0.21
CA SER A 231 6.10 15.45 -0.65
C SER A 231 4.87 16.01 -1.37
N PHE A 232 4.72 15.59 -2.61
CA PHE A 232 3.57 15.85 -3.46
C PHE A 232 3.00 14.51 -3.93
N LYS A 233 1.67 14.37 -3.89
CA LYS A 233 0.94 13.25 -4.49
C LYS A 233 -0.29 13.76 -5.20
N ARG A 234 -0.47 13.37 -6.45
CA ARG A 234 -1.71 13.55 -7.19
C ARG A 234 -2.30 12.19 -7.52
N GLU A 235 -3.59 12.04 -7.32
CA GLU A 235 -4.37 10.84 -7.65
C GLU A 235 -5.50 11.22 -8.59
N ASP A 236 -5.60 10.52 -9.71
CA ASP A 236 -6.67 10.68 -10.69
C ASP A 236 -7.50 9.39 -10.77
N TYR A 237 -8.80 9.52 -10.77
CA TYR A 237 -9.77 8.44 -10.93
C TYR A 237 -10.68 8.71 -12.11
N THR A 238 -10.89 7.70 -12.97
CA THR A 238 -11.84 7.76 -14.07
C THR A 238 -12.64 6.46 -14.12
N SER A 239 -13.97 6.54 -13.98
CA SER A 239 -14.84 5.38 -14.12
C SER A 239 -14.92 4.95 -15.59
N LEU A 240 -14.72 3.66 -15.86
CA LEU A 240 -14.91 3.08 -17.20
C LEU A 240 -16.38 2.81 -17.55
N VAL A 241 -17.29 2.94 -16.58
CA VAL A 241 -18.73 2.74 -16.76
C VAL A 241 -19.47 4.04 -16.97
N LYS A 242 -19.10 5.06 -16.20
CA LYS A 242 -19.66 6.42 -16.29
C LYS A 242 -18.52 7.40 -16.49
N SER A 243 -18.25 7.75 -17.73
CA SER A 243 -17.13 8.65 -18.08
C SER A 243 -17.23 10.04 -17.44
N SER A 244 -18.40 10.47 -16.97
CA SER A 244 -18.60 11.68 -16.18
C SER A 244 -18.09 11.57 -14.74
N ASN A 245 -17.89 10.35 -14.21
CA ASN A 245 -17.35 10.15 -12.87
C ASN A 245 -15.83 10.20 -12.95
N LYS A 246 -15.29 11.40 -12.90
CA LYS A 246 -13.85 11.70 -12.81
C LYS A 246 -13.61 12.51 -11.55
N ALA A 247 -12.54 12.23 -10.87
CA ALA A 247 -12.09 13.04 -9.74
C ALA A 247 -10.57 13.00 -9.64
N HIS A 248 -10.00 14.03 -9.07
CA HIS A 248 -8.60 14.09 -8.73
C HIS A 248 -8.44 14.62 -7.31
N ARG A 249 -7.37 14.24 -6.68
CA ARG A 249 -6.94 14.70 -5.38
C ARG A 249 -5.49 15.11 -5.46
N MET A 250 -5.13 16.24 -4.86
CA MET A 250 -3.74 16.66 -4.70
C MET A 250 -3.40 16.78 -3.22
N ASN A 251 -2.26 16.26 -2.85
CA ASN A 251 -1.73 16.34 -1.49
C ASN A 251 -0.34 16.97 -1.53
N ASN A 252 -0.14 18.03 -0.76
CA ASN A 252 1.12 18.70 -0.55
C ASN A 252 1.46 18.61 0.93
N ALA A 253 2.66 18.16 1.27
CA ALA A 253 3.07 18.03 2.65
C ALA A 253 4.50 18.51 2.88
N LEU A 254 4.69 19.17 4.02
CA LEU A 254 6.00 19.45 4.60
C LEU A 254 6.17 18.61 5.85
N TYR A 255 7.34 18.03 6.04
CA TYR A 255 7.62 17.21 7.21
C TYR A 255 9.03 17.43 7.74
N LEU A 256 9.17 17.17 9.03
CA LEU A 256 10.44 17.13 9.72
C LEU A 256 10.47 15.96 10.71
N SER A 257 11.64 15.41 10.94
CA SER A 257 11.94 14.43 11.98
C SER A 257 13.28 14.75 12.59
N TRP A 258 13.31 14.99 13.88
CA TRP A 258 14.51 15.27 14.63
C TRP A 258 14.82 14.14 15.59
N ASP A 259 15.99 13.53 15.41
CA ASP A 259 16.53 12.49 16.25
C ASP A 259 17.61 13.08 17.16
N HIS A 260 17.47 12.90 18.47
CA HIS A 260 18.44 13.31 19.47
C HIS A 260 18.88 12.13 20.35
N ALA A 261 20.18 11.88 20.42
CA ALA A 261 20.77 10.90 21.32
C ALA A 261 21.31 11.61 22.58
N PHE A 262 20.57 11.56 23.69
CA PHE A 262 21.03 12.11 24.97
C PHE A 262 22.32 11.46 25.46
N ASN A 263 22.43 10.16 25.23
CA ASN A 263 23.60 9.32 25.48
C ASN A 263 23.50 8.02 24.67
N ASP A 264 24.46 7.10 24.83
CA ASP A 264 24.52 5.84 24.08
C ASP A 264 23.35 4.88 24.38
N ARG A 265 22.60 5.15 25.46
CA ARG A 265 21.46 4.32 25.89
C ARG A 265 20.11 4.96 25.68
N PHE A 266 20.03 6.27 25.56
CA PHE A 266 18.75 6.98 25.51
C PHE A 266 18.69 7.92 24.30
N SER A 267 17.73 7.69 23.42
CA SER A 267 17.45 8.53 22.26
C SER A 267 15.96 8.81 22.10
N THR A 268 15.65 9.94 21.46
CA THR A 268 14.30 10.40 21.22
C THR A 268 14.20 10.90 19.78
N THR A 269 13.08 10.60 19.13
CA THR A 269 12.68 11.15 17.83
C THR A 269 11.42 11.97 17.98
N VAL A 270 11.42 13.19 17.48
CA VAL A 270 10.23 14.06 17.39
C VAL A 270 9.96 14.34 15.92
N GLY A 271 8.76 14.05 15.48
CA GLY A 271 8.33 14.25 14.10
C GLY A 271 7.10 15.13 14.00
N LEU A 272 7.02 15.91 12.92
CA LEU A 272 5.85 16.71 12.58
C LEU A 272 5.67 16.72 11.06
N ARG A 273 4.43 16.49 10.61
CA ARG A 273 4.03 16.61 9.23
C ARG A 273 2.76 17.43 9.11
N GLY A 274 2.80 18.45 8.27
CA GLY A 274 1.64 19.25 7.87
C GLY A 274 1.25 18.93 6.44
N GLU A 275 -0.02 18.68 6.18
CA GLU A 275 -0.55 18.33 4.86
C GLU A 275 -1.71 19.24 4.47
N VAL A 276 -1.71 19.69 3.23
CA VAL A 276 -2.82 20.38 2.58
C VAL A 276 -3.29 19.51 1.43
N ILE A 277 -4.55 19.10 1.48
CA ILE A 277 -5.16 18.18 0.55
C ILE A 277 -6.29 18.93 -0.15
N ASP A 278 -6.14 19.12 -1.45
CA ASP A 278 -7.19 19.57 -2.37
C ASP A 278 -7.97 18.31 -2.78
N ASP A 279 -9.19 18.19 -2.28
CA ASP A 279 -10.07 17.04 -2.48
C ASP A 279 -11.32 17.49 -3.22
N PRO A 280 -11.80 16.74 -4.23
CA PRO A 280 -12.94 17.15 -5.04
C PRO A 280 -14.24 17.37 -4.23
N PHE A 281 -14.27 16.99 -2.96
CA PHE A 281 -15.46 17.08 -2.10
C PHE A 281 -15.29 17.98 -0.88
N ASP A 282 -14.10 17.96 -0.24
CA ASP A 282 -13.83 18.78 0.93
C ASP A 282 -12.32 18.87 1.22
N ASP A 283 -11.76 20.06 1.04
CA ASP A 283 -10.35 20.33 1.29
C ASP A 283 -9.97 20.07 2.75
N GLN A 284 -8.83 19.47 2.97
CA GLN A 284 -8.35 19.11 4.28
C GLN A 284 -7.00 19.76 4.61
N ARG A 285 -6.84 20.13 5.87
CA ARG A 285 -5.57 20.52 6.47
C ARG A 285 -5.32 19.64 7.68
N ILE A 286 -4.24 18.89 7.65
CA ILE A 286 -3.98 17.85 8.65
C ILE A 286 -2.57 18.02 9.21
N ILE A 287 -2.44 17.88 10.52
CA ILE A 287 -1.15 17.88 11.23
C ILE A 287 -1.00 16.55 11.93
N ASN A 288 0.13 15.87 11.68
CA ASN A 288 0.48 14.57 12.23
C ASN A 288 1.76 14.69 13.06
N PRO A 289 1.67 14.84 14.38
CA PRO A 289 2.80 14.76 15.27
C PRO A 289 3.17 13.31 15.56
N GLN A 290 4.46 13.09 15.85
CA GLN A 290 5.01 11.80 16.29
C GLN A 290 6.06 12.03 17.37
N PHE A 291 6.06 11.15 18.36
CA PHE A 291 7.07 11.09 19.40
C PHE A 291 7.49 9.64 19.60
N GLN A 292 8.79 9.39 19.57
CA GLN A 292 9.36 8.08 19.86
C GLN A 292 10.50 8.23 20.85
N THR A 293 10.70 7.23 21.68
CA THR A 293 11.87 7.14 22.54
C THR A 293 12.35 5.70 22.62
N LEU A 294 13.65 5.52 22.73
CA LEU A 294 14.33 4.25 22.90
C LEU A 294 15.27 4.33 24.09
N TYR A 295 15.13 3.39 25.01
CA TYR A 295 16.04 3.23 26.13
C TYR A 295 16.66 1.82 26.11
N LYS A 296 17.98 1.73 25.95
CA LYS A 296 18.74 0.49 26.05
C LYS A 296 18.98 0.19 27.53
N ILE A 297 18.23 -0.75 28.09
CA ILE A 297 18.39 -1.22 29.48
C ILE A 297 19.77 -1.86 29.63
N ASN A 298 20.16 -2.67 28.62
CA ASN A 298 21.49 -3.26 28.46
C ASN A 298 21.71 -3.59 26.98
N ASP A 299 22.83 -4.23 26.63
CA ASP A 299 23.23 -4.50 25.23
C ASP A 299 22.26 -5.42 24.48
N THR A 300 21.47 -6.20 25.20
CA THR A 300 20.50 -7.14 24.60
C THR A 300 19.05 -6.74 24.80
N THR A 301 18.76 -5.77 25.68
CA THR A 301 17.39 -5.43 26.05
C THR A 301 17.14 -3.94 25.88
N SER A 302 16.10 -3.59 25.15
CA SER A 302 15.67 -2.19 24.98
C SER A 302 14.17 -2.06 25.25
N TRP A 303 13.82 -0.92 25.84
CA TRP A 303 12.44 -0.46 26.01
C TRP A 303 12.18 0.72 25.09
N TYR A 304 10.95 0.83 24.58
CA TYR A 304 10.58 1.93 23.69
C TYR A 304 9.15 2.39 23.96
N ILE A 305 8.91 3.65 23.61
CA ILE A 305 7.58 4.26 23.49
C ILE A 305 7.45 4.82 22.09
N ASN A 306 6.27 4.69 21.49
CA ASN A 306 5.90 5.33 20.24
C ASN A 306 4.49 5.91 20.39
N VAL A 307 4.35 7.21 20.15
CA VAL A 307 3.07 7.91 20.12
C VAL A 307 3.00 8.69 18.83
N GLY A 308 1.94 8.52 18.07
CA GLY A 308 1.80 9.24 16.81
C GLY A 308 0.36 9.34 16.35
N ARG A 309 0.10 10.38 15.57
CA ARG A 309 -1.15 10.57 14.87
C ARG A 309 -0.99 10.21 13.41
N ALA A 310 -1.99 9.56 12.85
CA ALA A 310 -2.09 9.27 11.43
C ALA A 310 -3.53 9.46 10.95
N PHE A 311 -3.72 9.50 9.64
CA PHE A 311 -5.03 9.62 9.04
C PHE A 311 -5.11 8.81 7.74
N GLN A 312 -6.35 8.59 7.29
CA GLN A 312 -6.64 8.00 5.99
C GLN A 312 -7.77 8.77 5.32
N MET A 313 -7.52 9.22 4.09
CA MET A 313 -8.58 9.80 3.28
C MET A 313 -9.53 8.71 2.76
N PRO A 314 -10.84 8.99 2.64
CA PRO A 314 -11.73 8.14 1.89
C PRO A 314 -11.21 7.96 0.46
N THR A 315 -11.41 6.79 -0.12
CA THR A 315 -11.01 6.60 -1.53
C THR A 315 -11.86 7.47 -2.45
N VAL A 316 -11.25 7.95 -3.54
CA VAL A 316 -11.92 8.85 -4.47
C VAL A 316 -13.20 8.24 -5.05
N ASP A 317 -13.22 6.94 -5.31
CA ASP A 317 -14.41 6.24 -5.80
C ASP A 317 -15.53 6.07 -4.74
N ALA A 318 -15.18 6.07 -3.46
CA ALA A 318 -16.19 6.00 -2.40
C ALA A 318 -17.16 7.19 -2.43
N TYR A 319 -16.71 8.35 -2.85
CA TYR A 319 -17.57 9.52 -3.02
C TYR A 319 -18.62 9.32 -4.12
N PHE A 320 -18.28 8.65 -5.22
CA PHE A 320 -19.23 8.41 -6.31
C PHE A 320 -20.25 7.32 -5.97
N ASN A 321 -19.88 6.39 -5.09
CA ASN A 321 -20.75 5.29 -4.69
C ASN A 321 -21.60 5.62 -3.46
N ASN A 322 -21.35 6.78 -2.84
CA ASN A 322 -21.99 7.17 -1.58
C ASN A 322 -23.09 8.20 -1.77
N LYS A 323 -24.27 7.74 -2.15
CA LYS A 323 -25.49 8.58 -2.26
C LYS A 323 -26.12 8.96 -0.92
N ALA A 324 -25.69 8.36 0.19
CA ALA A 324 -26.42 8.41 1.46
C ALA A 324 -25.62 9.02 2.63
N ALA A 325 -24.38 9.46 2.48
CA ALA A 325 -23.68 10.12 3.57
C ALA A 325 -24.24 11.52 3.79
N VAL A 326 -25.15 11.62 4.68
CA VAL A 326 -25.58 12.91 5.27
C VAL A 326 -24.35 13.50 5.98
N GLY A 327 -23.83 14.61 5.48
CA GLY A 327 -22.66 15.28 6.05
C GLY A 327 -21.31 14.97 5.39
N GLY A 328 -21.29 14.16 4.32
CA GLY A 328 -20.07 13.80 3.57
C GLY A 328 -19.19 12.79 4.29
N LEU A 329 -18.25 12.20 3.54
CA LEU A 329 -17.20 11.35 4.11
C LEU A 329 -16.06 12.22 4.62
N LYS A 330 -15.66 12.01 5.87
CA LYS A 330 -14.53 12.71 6.50
C LYS A 330 -13.31 11.80 6.56
N PRO A 331 -12.09 12.35 6.62
CA PRO A 331 -10.89 11.55 6.87
C PRO A 331 -11.01 10.78 8.19
N GLU A 332 -10.66 9.51 8.16
CA GLU A 332 -10.39 8.73 9.36
C GLU A 332 -9.11 9.26 9.99
N LYS A 333 -9.12 9.57 11.28
CA LYS A 333 -7.96 10.10 12.02
C LYS A 333 -7.78 9.28 13.28
N GLY A 334 -6.55 9.01 13.67
CA GLY A 334 -6.32 8.21 14.85
C GLY A 334 -5.00 8.51 15.55
N TRP A 335 -5.01 8.31 16.85
CA TRP A 335 -3.82 8.26 17.68
C TRP A 335 -3.45 6.82 17.97
N THR A 336 -2.16 6.52 17.90
CA THR A 336 -1.60 5.24 18.33
C THR A 336 -0.61 5.48 19.44
N TYR A 337 -0.75 4.71 20.51
CA TYR A 337 0.12 4.68 21.67
C TYR A 337 0.67 3.27 21.76
N GLU A 338 1.97 3.09 21.68
CA GLU A 338 2.63 1.78 21.80
C GLU A 338 3.79 1.89 22.78
N THR A 339 3.94 0.91 23.65
CA THR A 339 5.14 0.69 24.44
C THR A 339 5.52 -0.77 24.42
N GLY A 340 6.80 -1.08 24.50
CA GLY A 340 7.24 -2.46 24.45
C GLY A 340 8.70 -2.66 24.83
N VAL A 341 9.03 -3.92 25.05
CA VAL A 341 10.39 -4.36 25.32
C VAL A 341 10.82 -5.33 24.23
N LYS A 342 12.04 -5.12 23.71
CA LYS A 342 12.69 -6.03 22.79
C LYS A 342 13.92 -6.62 23.48
N LYS A 343 14.05 -7.95 23.43
CA LYS A 343 15.21 -8.67 23.96
C LYS A 343 15.83 -9.54 22.87
N LEU A 344 17.14 -9.39 22.67
CA LEU A 344 17.94 -10.30 21.85
C LEU A 344 18.27 -11.55 22.66
N ILE A 345 18.10 -12.73 22.09
CA ILE A 345 18.39 -14.03 22.69
C ILE A 345 19.44 -14.71 21.81
N GLY A 346 20.71 -14.56 22.24
CA GLY A 346 21.84 -14.95 21.38
C GLY A 346 21.90 -14.13 20.08
N ASP A 347 22.61 -14.64 19.08
CA ASP A 347 22.92 -13.90 17.86
C ASP A 347 21.81 -13.96 16.78
N LYS A 348 20.84 -14.87 16.92
CA LYS A 348 19.88 -15.18 15.84
C LYS A 348 18.41 -15.07 16.24
N SER A 349 18.12 -14.80 17.51
CA SER A 349 16.74 -14.80 18.01
C SER A 349 16.42 -13.50 18.73
N SER A 350 15.17 -13.04 18.62
CA SER A 350 14.69 -11.92 19.41
C SER A 350 13.26 -12.14 19.87
N LEU A 351 12.95 -11.63 21.05
CA LEU A 351 11.61 -11.57 21.62
C LEU A 351 11.18 -10.11 21.70
N LYS A 352 9.99 -9.80 21.22
CA LYS A 352 9.35 -8.49 21.37
C LYS A 352 8.01 -8.67 22.08
N PHE A 353 7.83 -7.96 23.17
CA PHE A 353 6.54 -7.78 23.82
C PHE A 353 6.13 -6.33 23.71
N ALA A 354 4.89 -6.09 23.26
CA ALA A 354 4.36 -4.75 23.11
C ALA A 354 2.89 -4.68 23.52
N VAL A 355 2.51 -3.55 24.10
CA VAL A 355 1.12 -3.18 24.38
C VAL A 355 0.83 -1.91 23.57
N TYR A 356 -0.30 -1.88 22.91
CA TYR A 356 -0.72 -0.73 22.12
C TYR A 356 -2.19 -0.39 22.37
N HIS A 357 -2.50 0.88 22.20
CA HIS A 357 -3.85 1.42 22.18
C HIS A 357 -4.02 2.28 20.93
N MET A 358 -5.15 2.16 20.26
CA MET A 358 -5.49 2.98 19.09
C MET A 358 -6.84 3.62 19.32
N ASP A 359 -6.90 4.91 19.09
CA ASP A 359 -8.12 5.70 19.19
C ASP A 359 -8.43 6.32 17.84
N PHE A 360 -9.63 6.10 17.30
CA PHE A 360 -10.01 6.48 15.94
C PHE A 360 -11.27 7.31 15.92
N ASP A 361 -11.16 8.42 15.19
CA ASP A 361 -12.30 9.26 14.80
C ASP A 361 -12.71 8.98 13.35
N ASN A 362 -14.01 9.01 13.09
CA ASN A 362 -14.60 8.91 11.75
C ASN A 362 -14.21 7.61 10.99
N LYS A 363 -14.16 6.48 11.69
CA LYS A 363 -13.81 5.19 11.05
C LYS A 363 -14.71 4.90 9.88
N LEU A 364 -14.12 4.65 8.72
CA LEU A 364 -14.83 4.32 7.50
C LEU A 364 -15.27 2.86 7.50
N GLY A 365 -16.54 2.61 7.23
CA GLY A 365 -17.11 1.28 7.13
C GLY A 365 -18.19 1.22 6.07
N TRP A 366 -18.74 0.04 5.87
CA TRP A 366 -19.90 -0.17 5.03
C TRP A 366 -21.14 -0.37 5.91
N SER A 367 -22.25 0.31 5.57
CA SER A 367 -23.54 0.08 6.24
C SER A 367 -24.01 -1.35 6.03
N ASP A 368 -24.96 -1.79 6.82
CA ASP A 368 -25.76 -2.94 6.48
C ASP A 368 -26.49 -2.72 5.15
N LYS A 369 -26.86 -3.81 4.49
CA LYS A 369 -27.63 -3.71 3.26
C LYS A 369 -28.99 -3.11 3.56
N ASP A 370 -29.32 -2.03 2.85
CA ASP A 370 -30.67 -1.46 2.88
C ASP A 370 -31.68 -2.53 2.47
N PRO A 371 -32.68 -2.84 3.31
CA PRO A 371 -33.66 -3.89 3.05
C PRO A 371 -34.47 -3.67 1.78
N LEU A 372 -34.67 -2.40 1.39
CA LEU A 372 -35.50 -2.04 0.22
C LEU A 372 -34.71 -2.04 -1.08
N THR A 373 -33.47 -1.51 -1.05
CA THR A 373 -32.65 -1.34 -2.26
C THR A 373 -31.58 -2.41 -2.41
N GLY A 374 -31.26 -3.15 -1.34
CA GLY A 374 -30.17 -4.14 -1.31
C GLY A 374 -28.76 -3.54 -1.41
N LEU A 375 -28.64 -2.21 -1.39
CA LEU A 375 -27.37 -1.49 -1.52
C LEU A 375 -26.70 -1.32 -0.15
N GLN A 376 -25.39 -1.30 -0.16
CA GLN A 376 -24.55 -0.90 0.97
C GLN A 376 -23.95 0.48 0.67
N TYR A 377 -23.84 1.29 1.68
CA TYR A 377 -23.28 2.62 1.57
C TYR A 377 -22.01 2.72 2.42
N ALA A 378 -21.00 3.43 1.94
CA ALA A 378 -19.89 3.83 2.79
C ALA A 378 -20.41 4.80 3.86
N CYS A 379 -20.09 4.56 5.11
CA CYS A 379 -20.53 5.38 6.24
C CYS A 379 -19.41 5.59 7.25
N LEU A 380 -19.56 6.64 8.07
CA LEU A 380 -18.72 6.83 9.23
C LEU A 380 -19.28 5.98 10.38
N LEU A 381 -18.44 5.11 10.91
CA LEU A 381 -18.75 4.36 12.12
C LEU A 381 -18.35 5.22 13.32
N TYR A 382 -19.31 5.63 14.11
CA TYR A 382 -19.06 6.23 15.42
C TYR A 382 -18.92 5.08 16.42
N THR A 383 -17.69 4.73 16.78
CA THR A 383 -17.47 3.74 17.82
C THR A 383 -17.52 4.47 19.17
N SER A 384 -18.70 4.56 19.76
CA SER A 384 -18.84 4.93 21.17
C SER A 384 -18.64 3.74 22.13
N ASP A 385 -18.53 2.53 21.61
CA ASP A 385 -18.46 1.32 22.39
C ASP A 385 -17.38 0.38 21.86
N ALA A 386 -16.14 0.58 22.29
CA ALA A 386 -15.16 -0.48 22.39
C ALA A 386 -15.16 -0.93 23.86
N ALA A 387 -16.02 -1.88 24.18
CA ALA A 387 -15.94 -2.65 25.41
C ALA A 387 -14.92 -3.76 25.25
#